data_d374d6dbb8124405e42caf7b1b195f8e
#
_entry.id   d374d6dbb8124405e42caf7b1b195f8e
#
_cell.length_a   1.000
_cell.length_b   1.000
_cell.length_c   1.000
_cell.angle_alpha   90.00
_cell.angle_beta   90.00
_cell.angle_gamma   90.00
#
_symmetry.space_group_name_H-M   'P 1'
#
loop_
_entity.id
_entity.type
_entity.pdbx_description
1 polymer ?
#
loop_
_entity_poly.entity_id
_entity_poly.type
_entity_poly.pdbx_seq_one_letter_code
_entity_poly.pdbx_strand_id
1 'polypeptide(L)'
;YIVEDDFDCEFRMVGKPIPSVQSMDRNHRVIYINTFSKTMVPSLRIGYMVLPEKLMERYISTMNFYSCTVSGFEQYAMAAFLEQGYFERHIRRLINDYRGQRERICRMFRKSPLSRISQIYQDDAGTHFLLHVRTDLSDVEIKWAARQRGILVNCLSEYCFADTQKYRGILVIHYSDMEDEVLQKVIGALEEIFL
;
A
#
# COMPACT_ATOMS: atom_id res chain seq x y z
N TYR A 1 16.34 -19.15 -5.18
CA TYR A 1 15.69 -18.49 -4.05
C TYR A 1 14.60 -17.54 -4.54
N ILE A 2 13.57 -17.34 -3.71
CA ILE A 2 12.48 -16.39 -3.90
C ILE A 2 12.69 -15.29 -2.86
N VAL A 3 12.56 -14.03 -3.27
CA VAL A 3 12.49 -12.89 -2.35
C VAL A 3 11.04 -12.47 -2.27
N GLU A 4 10.45 -12.58 -1.09
CA GLU A 4 9.09 -12.13 -0.79
C GLU A 4 9.17 -10.82 -0.03
N ASP A 5 8.71 -9.75 -0.67
CA ASP A 5 8.50 -8.46 -0.04
C ASP A 5 7.02 -8.35 0.34
N ASP A 6 6.73 -8.55 1.62
CA ASP A 6 5.36 -8.64 2.15
C ASP A 6 4.88 -7.28 2.66
N PHE A 7 4.98 -6.29 1.79
CA PHE A 7 4.61 -4.92 2.10
C PHE A 7 3.09 -4.75 2.23
N ASP A 8 2.64 -4.04 3.27
CA ASP A 8 1.22 -3.71 3.55
C ASP A 8 0.30 -4.93 3.79
N CYS A 9 0.82 -6.12 4.05
CA CYS A 9 0.04 -7.34 4.23
C CYS A 9 -0.95 -7.28 5.42
N GLU A 10 -0.67 -6.45 6.41
CA GLU A 10 -1.52 -6.23 7.58
C GLU A 10 -2.82 -5.50 7.23
N PHE A 11 -2.86 -4.69 6.16
CA PHE A 11 -4.00 -3.85 5.79
C PHE A 11 -5.02 -4.56 4.91
N ARG A 12 -5.47 -5.75 5.34
CA ARG A 12 -6.57 -6.44 4.68
C ARG A 12 -7.89 -6.05 5.33
N MET A 13 -8.75 -5.37 4.56
CA MET A 13 -10.03 -4.83 5.05
C MET A 13 -11.13 -5.88 5.04
N VAL A 14 -11.07 -6.84 4.13
CA VAL A 14 -12.08 -7.88 3.91
C VAL A 14 -11.42 -9.26 3.84
N GLY A 15 -12.04 -10.26 4.45
CA GLY A 15 -11.59 -11.66 4.41
C GLY A 15 -10.49 -11.99 5.43
N LYS A 16 -9.88 -13.17 5.26
CA LYS A 16 -8.79 -13.65 6.11
C LYS A 16 -7.44 -13.17 5.58
N PRO A 17 -6.42 -13.01 6.43
CA PRO A 17 -5.06 -12.78 5.98
C PRO A 17 -4.62 -13.84 4.96
N ILE A 18 -3.86 -13.43 3.95
CA ILE A 18 -3.26 -14.36 2.99
C ILE A 18 -1.97 -14.87 3.63
N PRO A 19 -1.75 -16.19 3.69
CA PRO A 19 -0.49 -16.73 4.17
C PRO A 19 0.68 -16.25 3.30
N SER A 20 1.80 -15.90 3.92
CA SER A 20 3.03 -15.58 3.18
C SER A 20 3.55 -16.82 2.44
N VAL A 21 4.27 -16.62 1.36
CA VAL A 21 4.97 -17.71 0.64
C VAL A 21 5.98 -18.38 1.57
N GLN A 22 6.64 -17.59 2.43
CA GLN A 22 7.58 -18.08 3.43
C GLN A 22 6.91 -19.05 4.41
N SER A 23 5.69 -18.77 4.87
CA SER A 23 4.96 -19.66 5.79
C SER A 23 4.59 -21.02 5.17
N MET A 24 4.57 -21.11 3.85
CA MET A 24 4.28 -22.33 3.08
C MET A 24 5.53 -23.02 2.55
N ASP A 25 6.72 -22.39 2.72
CA ASP A 25 7.98 -22.88 2.16
C ASP A 25 8.52 -24.10 2.91
N ARG A 26 8.39 -25.25 2.28
CA ARG A 26 8.94 -26.53 2.78
C ARG A 26 10.38 -26.80 2.33
N ASN A 27 10.89 -26.00 1.40
CA ASN A 27 12.20 -26.23 0.77
C ASN A 27 13.27 -25.25 1.23
N HIS A 28 12.93 -24.33 2.16
CA HIS A 28 13.84 -23.29 2.67
C HIS A 28 14.48 -22.46 1.55
N ARG A 29 13.62 -21.93 0.66
CA ARG A 29 14.01 -21.12 -0.51
C ARG A 29 13.51 -19.70 -0.48
N VAL A 30 12.63 -19.35 0.48
CA VAL A 30 12.04 -18.02 0.56
C VAL A 30 12.82 -17.14 1.52
N ILE A 31 13.26 -16.01 1.04
CA ILE A 31 13.79 -14.88 1.83
C ILE A 31 12.60 -13.95 2.04
N TYR A 32 12.11 -13.86 3.26
CA TYR A 32 11.01 -12.98 3.61
C TYR A 32 11.53 -11.62 4.07
N ILE A 33 10.96 -10.55 3.56
CA ILE A 33 11.29 -9.17 3.92
C ILE A 33 9.99 -8.44 4.28
N ASN A 34 10.01 -7.68 5.37
CA ASN A 34 8.92 -6.78 5.73
C ASN A 34 9.46 -5.56 6.48
N THR A 35 8.64 -4.53 6.62
CA THR A 35 9.01 -3.29 7.30
C THR A 35 7.91 -2.80 8.23
N PHE A 36 8.29 -2.05 9.27
CA PHE A 36 7.34 -1.37 10.15
C PHE A 36 6.96 0.04 9.67
N SER A 37 7.40 0.45 8.47
CA SER A 37 7.25 1.84 7.99
C SER A 37 5.80 2.27 7.79
N LYS A 38 4.90 1.35 7.47
CA LYS A 38 3.46 1.61 7.28
C LYS A 38 2.62 1.28 8.49
N THR A 39 3.07 0.29 9.25
CA THR A 39 2.38 -0.17 10.45
C THR A 39 2.70 0.65 11.70
N MET A 40 3.81 1.37 11.66
CA MET A 40 4.26 2.30 12.70
C MET A 40 4.47 3.71 12.10
N VAL A 41 5.36 4.49 12.68
CA VAL A 41 5.72 5.80 12.14
C VAL A 41 6.79 5.68 11.05
N PRO A 42 6.67 6.36 9.90
CA PRO A 42 7.63 6.25 8.78
C PRO A 42 9.08 6.60 9.17
N SER A 43 9.27 7.45 10.19
CA SER A 43 10.59 7.83 10.70
C SER A 43 11.33 6.72 11.46
N LEU A 44 10.64 5.68 11.88
CA LEU A 44 11.25 4.55 12.62
C LEU A 44 12.27 3.77 11.77
N ARG A 45 12.09 3.71 10.46
CA ARG A 45 13.02 3.11 9.50
C ARG A 45 13.52 1.70 9.85
N ILE A 46 12.67 0.88 10.45
CA ILE A 46 12.97 -0.51 10.79
C ILE A 46 12.33 -1.44 9.77
N GLY A 47 13.16 -2.31 9.19
CA GLY A 47 12.74 -3.48 8.43
C GLY A 47 13.39 -4.73 8.99
N TYR A 48 12.88 -5.87 8.67
CA TYR A 48 13.44 -7.15 9.06
C TYR A 48 13.39 -8.16 7.91
N MET A 49 14.26 -9.14 8.02
CA MET A 49 14.42 -10.19 7.02
C MET A 49 14.49 -11.54 7.73
N VAL A 50 13.75 -12.50 7.22
CA VAL A 50 13.82 -13.91 7.65
C VAL A 50 14.52 -14.71 6.55
N LEU A 51 15.71 -15.21 6.89
CA LEU A 51 16.53 -15.98 5.96
C LEU A 51 16.33 -17.48 6.16
N PRO A 52 16.34 -18.28 5.10
CA PRO A 52 16.56 -19.71 5.20
C PRO A 52 17.84 -20.04 5.96
N GLU A 53 17.84 -21.13 6.73
CA GLU A 53 18.94 -21.51 7.63
C GLU A 53 20.32 -21.47 6.98
N LYS A 54 20.46 -22.07 5.78
CA LYS A 54 21.74 -22.06 5.05
C LYS A 54 22.21 -20.67 4.63
N LEU A 55 21.28 -19.76 4.35
CA LEU A 55 21.61 -18.37 4.06
C LEU A 55 21.94 -17.60 5.34
N MET A 56 21.29 -17.92 6.45
CA MET A 56 21.61 -17.34 7.76
C MET A 56 23.03 -17.69 8.20
N GLU A 57 23.43 -18.96 8.07
CA GLU A 57 24.81 -19.39 8.34
C GLU A 57 25.82 -18.62 7.49
N ARG A 58 25.53 -18.48 6.19
CA ARG A 58 26.40 -17.72 5.29
C ARG A 58 26.42 -16.24 5.63
N TYR A 59 25.28 -15.66 5.95
CA TYR A 59 25.18 -14.27 6.39
C TYR A 59 26.05 -14.01 7.62
N ILE A 60 25.92 -14.83 8.64
CA ILE A 60 26.72 -14.72 9.87
C ILE A 60 28.20 -14.83 9.57
N SER A 61 28.62 -15.79 8.74
CA SER A 61 30.04 -16.01 8.44
C SER A 61 30.67 -14.93 7.56
N THR A 62 29.88 -14.24 6.70
CA THR A 62 30.40 -13.28 5.73
C THR A 62 30.08 -11.83 6.06
N MET A 63 28.98 -11.56 6.78
CA MET A 63 28.45 -10.21 6.99
C MET A 63 28.46 -9.76 8.47
N ASN A 64 28.88 -10.62 9.40
CA ASN A 64 28.86 -10.35 10.84
C ASN A 64 29.73 -9.14 11.28
N PHE A 65 30.61 -8.66 10.39
CA PHE A 65 31.41 -7.46 10.65
C PHE A 65 30.60 -6.15 10.47
N TYR A 66 29.44 -6.20 9.83
CA TYR A 66 28.56 -5.02 9.73
C TYR A 66 27.75 -4.85 11.00
N SER A 67 27.79 -3.65 11.56
CA SER A 67 26.89 -3.28 12.65
C SER A 67 25.47 -3.07 12.14
N CYS A 68 24.47 -3.47 12.91
CA CYS A 68 23.08 -3.14 12.63
C CYS A 68 22.90 -1.62 12.64
N THR A 69 22.26 -1.08 11.58
CA THR A 69 22.00 0.36 11.45
C THR A 69 20.85 0.84 12.32
N VAL A 70 20.01 -0.07 12.84
CA VAL A 70 18.94 0.25 13.80
C VAL A 70 19.54 0.34 15.20
N SER A 71 19.28 1.45 15.90
CA SER A 71 19.79 1.65 17.25
C SER A 71 19.27 0.57 18.23
N GLY A 72 20.09 0.18 19.19
CA GLY A 72 19.68 -0.79 20.21
C GLY A 72 18.44 -0.33 20.98
N PHE A 73 18.34 0.97 21.28
CA PHE A 73 17.17 1.54 21.95
C PHE A 73 15.87 1.28 21.15
N GLU A 74 15.88 1.54 19.85
CA GLU A 74 14.72 1.31 18.98
C GLU A 74 14.37 -0.18 18.88
N GLN A 75 15.38 -1.06 18.80
CA GLN A 75 15.18 -2.50 18.80
C GLN A 75 14.52 -2.98 20.11
N TYR A 76 15.01 -2.55 21.27
CA TYR A 76 14.42 -2.92 22.56
C TYR A 76 13.00 -2.35 22.74
N ALA A 77 12.78 -1.10 22.34
CA ALA A 77 11.45 -0.49 22.40
C ALA A 77 10.45 -1.25 21.51
N MET A 78 10.87 -1.64 20.30
CA MET A 78 10.03 -2.41 19.39
C MET A 78 9.77 -3.82 19.92
N ALA A 79 10.78 -4.50 20.49
CA ALA A 79 10.63 -5.80 21.11
C ALA A 79 9.59 -5.75 22.24
N ALA A 80 9.71 -4.79 23.15
CA ALA A 80 8.76 -4.61 24.24
C ALA A 80 7.33 -4.30 23.74
N PHE A 81 7.22 -3.53 22.65
CA PHE A 81 5.93 -3.20 22.03
C PHE A 81 5.24 -4.44 21.44
N LEU A 82 6.01 -5.34 20.82
CA LEU A 82 5.55 -6.63 20.31
C LEU A 82 5.17 -7.57 21.45
N GLU A 83 6.07 -7.79 22.42
CA GLU A 83 5.89 -8.75 23.51
C GLU A 83 4.67 -8.43 24.40
N GLN A 84 4.36 -7.15 24.58
CA GLN A 84 3.20 -6.71 25.36
C GLN A 84 1.88 -6.69 24.57
N GLY A 85 1.88 -7.11 23.31
CA GLY A 85 0.69 -7.14 22.43
C GLY A 85 0.16 -5.75 22.07
N TYR A 86 1.01 -4.71 22.18
CA TYR A 86 0.63 -3.35 21.77
C TYR A 86 0.57 -3.24 20.26
N PHE A 87 1.46 -3.95 19.56
CA PHE A 87 1.49 -3.94 18.10
C PHE A 87 0.18 -4.47 17.50
N GLU A 88 -0.31 -5.62 17.95
CA GLU A 88 -1.55 -6.21 17.43
C GLU A 88 -2.76 -5.30 17.71
N ARG A 89 -2.78 -4.66 18.87
CA ARG A 89 -3.84 -3.69 19.21
C ARG A 89 -3.78 -2.46 18.31
N HIS A 90 -2.57 -1.98 18.04
CA HIS A 90 -2.33 -0.85 17.14
C HIS A 90 -2.77 -1.18 15.71
N ILE A 91 -2.35 -2.33 15.17
CA ILE A 91 -2.75 -2.80 13.83
C ILE A 91 -4.27 -2.91 13.70
N ARG A 92 -4.97 -3.51 14.69
CA ARG A 92 -6.44 -3.60 14.68
C ARG A 92 -7.10 -2.22 14.63
N ARG A 93 -6.56 -1.25 15.33
CA ARG A 93 -7.06 0.14 15.28
C ARG A 93 -6.85 0.74 13.90
N LEU A 94 -5.64 0.65 13.36
CA LEU A 94 -5.33 1.15 12.01
C LEU A 94 -6.22 0.52 10.93
N ILE A 95 -6.43 -0.80 10.97
CA ILE A 95 -7.34 -1.48 10.02
C ILE A 95 -8.75 -0.92 10.11
N ASN A 96 -9.26 -0.68 11.32
CA ASN A 96 -10.61 -0.11 11.49
C ASN A 96 -10.69 1.33 10.99
N ASP A 97 -9.67 2.13 11.25
CA ASP A 97 -9.59 3.53 10.79
C ASP A 97 -9.53 3.57 9.25
N TYR A 98 -8.65 2.78 8.63
CA TYR A 98 -8.57 2.71 7.17
C TYR A 98 -9.84 2.16 6.53
N ARG A 99 -10.50 1.18 7.16
CA ARG A 99 -11.81 0.69 6.69
C ARG A 99 -12.84 1.80 6.68
N GLY A 100 -12.94 2.58 7.76
CA GLY A 100 -13.85 3.72 7.86
C GLY A 100 -13.54 4.79 6.80
N GLN A 101 -12.27 5.14 6.61
CA GLN A 101 -11.83 6.07 5.57
C GLN A 101 -12.19 5.58 4.18
N ARG A 102 -11.85 4.33 3.85
CA ARG A 102 -12.18 3.71 2.57
C ARG A 102 -13.68 3.76 2.28
N GLU A 103 -14.51 3.30 3.22
CA GLU A 103 -15.97 3.29 3.06
C GLU A 103 -16.52 4.69 2.81
N ARG A 104 -16.00 5.68 3.52
CA ARG A 104 -16.35 7.08 3.35
C ARG A 104 -16.01 7.57 1.95
N ILE A 105 -14.77 7.37 1.51
CA ILE A 105 -14.27 7.85 0.23
C ILE A 105 -15.00 7.15 -0.93
N CYS A 106 -15.11 5.83 -0.90
CA CYS A 106 -15.85 5.07 -1.92
C CYS A 106 -17.31 5.52 -1.99
N ARG A 107 -17.93 5.84 -0.85
CA ARG A 107 -19.31 6.37 -0.81
C ARG A 107 -19.43 7.73 -1.51
N MET A 108 -18.43 8.62 -1.32
CA MET A 108 -18.42 9.93 -1.96
C MET A 108 -18.27 9.80 -3.48
N PHE A 109 -17.35 8.95 -3.95
CA PHE A 109 -17.22 8.66 -5.40
C PHE A 109 -18.50 8.05 -5.98
N ARG A 110 -19.13 7.08 -5.31
CA ARG A 110 -20.38 6.46 -5.78
C ARG A 110 -21.56 7.44 -5.82
N LYS A 111 -21.55 8.47 -4.98
CA LYS A 111 -22.59 9.52 -4.97
C LYS A 111 -22.32 10.65 -5.96
N SER A 112 -21.09 10.78 -6.44
CA SER A 112 -20.71 11.82 -7.39
C SER A 112 -21.20 11.48 -8.82
N PRO A 113 -21.34 12.46 -9.70
CA PRO A 113 -21.63 12.27 -11.12
C PRO A 113 -20.65 11.32 -11.83
N LEU A 114 -19.40 11.22 -11.37
CA LEU A 114 -18.38 10.30 -11.88
C LEU A 114 -18.83 8.84 -11.87
N SER A 115 -19.72 8.45 -10.95
CA SER A 115 -20.23 7.07 -10.84
C SER A 115 -20.91 6.57 -12.13
N ARG A 116 -21.35 7.47 -13.01
CA ARG A 116 -21.97 7.11 -14.32
C ARG A 116 -20.95 6.61 -15.32
N ILE A 117 -19.71 7.05 -15.19
CA ILE A 117 -18.62 6.76 -16.16
C ILE A 117 -17.44 6.05 -15.51
N SER A 118 -17.48 5.79 -14.20
CA SER A 118 -16.38 5.15 -13.48
C SER A 118 -16.82 3.95 -12.66
N GLN A 119 -15.87 3.07 -12.36
CA GLN A 119 -16.03 1.90 -11.51
C GLN A 119 -14.86 1.76 -10.56
N ILE A 120 -15.15 1.44 -9.29
CA ILE A 120 -14.13 1.20 -8.25
C ILE A 120 -13.78 -0.29 -8.25
N TYR A 121 -12.49 -0.58 -8.21
CA TYR A 121 -11.93 -1.94 -8.14
C TYR A 121 -10.88 -2.03 -7.03
N GLN A 122 -10.61 -3.24 -6.55
CA GLN A 122 -9.54 -3.55 -5.61
C GLN A 122 -9.59 -2.69 -4.33
N ASP A 123 -10.78 -2.55 -3.78
CA ASP A 123 -10.98 -1.79 -2.54
C ASP A 123 -10.94 -2.67 -1.27
N ASP A 124 -10.50 -3.93 -1.36
CA ASP A 124 -10.55 -4.90 -0.27
C ASP A 124 -9.33 -4.88 0.66
N ALA A 125 -8.22 -4.33 0.20
CA ALA A 125 -6.96 -4.34 0.94
C ALA A 125 -6.05 -3.16 0.57
N GLY A 126 -5.02 -2.92 1.38
CA GLY A 126 -4.03 -1.86 1.16
C GLY A 126 -4.56 -0.47 1.52
N THR A 127 -3.87 0.55 1.03
CA THR A 127 -4.12 1.97 1.30
C THR A 127 -4.61 2.75 0.07
N HIS A 128 -5.00 2.03 -0.98
CA HIS A 128 -5.49 2.60 -2.24
C HIS A 128 -6.57 1.71 -2.85
N PHE A 129 -7.32 2.27 -3.78
CA PHE A 129 -8.18 1.53 -4.69
C PHE A 129 -7.98 2.01 -6.13
N LEU A 130 -8.47 1.24 -7.07
CA LEU A 130 -8.42 1.60 -8.49
C LEU A 130 -9.75 2.19 -8.93
N LEU A 131 -9.71 3.35 -9.58
CA LEU A 131 -10.85 4.01 -10.19
C LEU A 131 -10.70 3.93 -11.72
N HIS A 132 -11.43 3.04 -12.34
CA HIS A 132 -11.49 2.94 -13.80
C HIS A 132 -12.51 3.95 -14.33
N VAL A 133 -12.07 4.88 -15.16
CA VAL A 133 -12.91 5.90 -15.81
C VAL A 133 -12.99 5.59 -17.30
N ARG A 134 -14.20 5.53 -17.83
CA ARG A 134 -14.44 5.39 -19.26
C ARG A 134 -14.17 6.73 -19.95
N THR A 135 -13.07 6.84 -20.67
CA THR A 135 -12.60 8.07 -21.31
C THR A 135 -11.76 7.79 -22.55
N ASP A 136 -11.78 8.71 -23.50
CA ASP A 136 -10.89 8.71 -24.66
C ASP A 136 -9.56 9.43 -24.40
N LEU A 137 -9.41 10.08 -23.24
CA LEU A 137 -8.17 10.74 -22.86
C LEU A 137 -7.07 9.71 -22.60
N SER A 138 -5.86 10.00 -23.04
CA SER A 138 -4.67 9.25 -22.64
C SER A 138 -4.30 9.55 -21.18
N ASP A 139 -3.54 8.64 -20.54
CA ASP A 139 -3.08 8.84 -19.16
C ASP A 139 -2.21 10.11 -19.02
N VAL A 140 -1.48 10.49 -20.08
CA VAL A 140 -0.69 11.73 -20.13
C VAL A 140 -1.60 12.96 -20.10
N GLU A 141 -2.67 12.94 -20.88
CA GLU A 141 -3.67 14.03 -20.92
C GLU A 141 -4.40 14.14 -19.57
N ILE A 142 -4.80 13.00 -18.99
CA ILE A 142 -5.43 12.99 -17.66
C ILE A 142 -4.52 13.62 -16.61
N LYS A 143 -3.26 13.21 -16.55
CA LYS A 143 -2.27 13.76 -15.60
C LYS A 143 -2.01 15.24 -15.81
N TRP A 144 -1.92 15.68 -17.07
CA TRP A 144 -1.77 17.08 -17.40
C TRP A 144 -2.99 17.90 -16.94
N ALA A 145 -4.20 17.46 -17.28
CA ALA A 145 -5.45 18.12 -16.90
C ALA A 145 -5.65 18.16 -15.38
N ALA A 146 -5.28 17.10 -14.67
CA ALA A 146 -5.31 17.03 -13.21
C ALA A 146 -4.35 18.06 -12.58
N ARG A 147 -3.11 18.13 -13.11
CA ARG A 147 -2.10 19.09 -12.62
C ARG A 147 -2.55 20.55 -12.82
N GLN A 148 -3.23 20.89 -13.93
CA GLN A 148 -3.80 22.22 -14.15
C GLN A 148 -4.86 22.61 -13.11
N ARG A 149 -5.50 21.61 -12.48
CA ARG A 149 -6.50 21.76 -11.41
C ARG A 149 -5.94 21.59 -10.00
N GLY A 150 -4.62 21.57 -9.87
CA GLY A 150 -3.93 21.49 -8.59
C GLY A 150 -3.99 20.12 -7.92
N ILE A 151 -4.32 19.04 -8.67
CA ILE A 151 -4.29 17.67 -8.16
C ILE A 151 -3.25 16.82 -8.90
N LEU A 152 -2.67 15.87 -8.19
CA LEU A 152 -1.76 14.88 -8.76
C LEU A 152 -2.49 13.52 -8.77
N VAL A 153 -2.49 12.87 -9.93
CA VAL A 153 -3.03 11.52 -10.08
C VAL A 153 -1.96 10.59 -10.65
N ASN A 154 -1.99 9.35 -10.22
CA ASN A 154 -1.18 8.28 -10.79
C ASN A 154 -2.10 7.36 -11.59
N CYS A 155 -1.63 6.92 -12.76
CA CYS A 155 -2.33 5.98 -13.60
C CYS A 155 -1.71 4.57 -13.45
N LEU A 156 -2.55 3.55 -13.46
CA LEU A 156 -2.10 2.16 -13.30
C LEU A 156 -1.09 1.72 -14.38
N SER A 157 -1.21 2.28 -15.59
CA SER A 157 -0.28 2.03 -16.70
C SER A 157 1.19 2.34 -16.35
N GLU A 158 1.44 3.26 -15.40
CA GLU A 158 2.80 3.64 -14.97
C GLU A 158 3.49 2.54 -14.16
N TYR A 159 2.73 1.59 -13.65
CA TYR A 159 3.23 0.44 -12.88
C TYR A 159 3.34 -0.83 -13.74
N CYS A 160 3.08 -0.73 -15.05
CA CYS A 160 3.07 -1.86 -15.97
C CYS A 160 4.21 -1.77 -16.98
N PHE A 161 4.94 -2.87 -17.20
CA PHE A 161 6.02 -2.95 -18.18
C PHE A 161 5.54 -3.28 -19.60
N ALA A 162 4.37 -3.90 -19.72
CA ALA A 162 3.77 -4.29 -20.99
C ALA A 162 2.26 -4.04 -21.00
N ASP A 163 1.67 -3.99 -22.19
CA ASP A 163 0.21 -3.82 -22.40
C ASP A 163 -0.39 -2.61 -21.67
N THR A 164 0.33 -1.51 -21.61
CA THR A 164 -0.11 -0.29 -20.94
C THR A 164 -1.47 0.21 -21.41
N GLN A 165 -1.84 -0.05 -22.67
CA GLN A 165 -3.15 0.29 -23.24
C GLN A 165 -4.32 -0.39 -22.53
N LYS A 166 -4.12 -1.61 -22.04
CA LYS A 166 -5.14 -2.37 -21.28
C LYS A 166 -5.51 -1.69 -19.97
N TYR A 167 -4.61 -0.89 -19.42
CA TYR A 167 -4.76 -0.23 -18.11
C TYR A 167 -5.04 1.27 -18.23
N ARG A 168 -5.31 1.76 -19.46
CA ARG A 168 -5.65 3.16 -19.71
C ARG A 168 -6.91 3.59 -18.95
N GLY A 169 -6.89 4.81 -18.43
CA GLY A 169 -8.01 5.38 -17.69
C GLY A 169 -8.24 4.78 -16.31
N ILE A 170 -7.28 4.00 -15.79
CA ILE A 170 -7.35 3.46 -14.42
C ILE A 170 -6.47 4.32 -13.51
N LEU A 171 -7.10 5.04 -12.59
CA LEU A 171 -6.43 5.89 -11.61
C LEU A 171 -6.18 5.12 -10.32
N VAL A 172 -5.01 5.35 -9.71
CA VAL A 172 -4.65 4.82 -8.39
C VAL A 172 -4.98 5.88 -7.36
N ILE A 173 -6.02 5.65 -6.57
CA ILE A 173 -6.51 6.59 -5.56
C ILE A 173 -6.06 6.14 -4.18
N HIS A 174 -5.09 6.85 -3.62
CA HIS A 174 -4.68 6.65 -2.23
C HIS A 174 -5.68 7.34 -1.31
N TYR A 175 -6.04 6.69 -0.22
CA TYR A 175 -7.05 7.19 0.72
C TYR A 175 -6.53 7.35 2.15
N SER A 176 -5.29 6.99 2.42
CA SER A 176 -4.66 7.29 3.70
C SER A 176 -4.56 8.82 3.87
N ASP A 177 -5.03 9.32 5.01
CA ASP A 177 -4.92 10.72 5.42
C ASP A 177 -5.65 11.74 4.52
N MET A 178 -6.70 11.31 3.78
CA MET A 178 -7.47 12.20 2.92
C MET A 178 -8.66 12.80 3.69
N GLU A 179 -8.57 14.09 3.98
CA GLU A 179 -9.66 14.86 4.59
C GLU A 179 -10.82 15.11 3.61
N ASP A 180 -12.03 15.37 4.15
CA ASP A 180 -13.22 15.54 3.31
C ASP A 180 -13.12 16.71 2.34
N GLU A 181 -12.54 17.82 2.75
CA GLU A 181 -12.35 18.99 1.88
C GLU A 181 -11.42 18.69 0.70
N VAL A 182 -10.33 17.97 0.98
CA VAL A 182 -9.38 17.54 -0.07
C VAL A 182 -10.07 16.58 -1.02
N LEU A 183 -10.83 15.62 -0.49
CA LEU A 183 -11.57 14.65 -1.29
C LEU A 183 -12.61 15.32 -2.19
N GLN A 184 -13.35 16.31 -1.69
CA GLN A 184 -14.31 17.08 -2.49
C GLN A 184 -13.60 17.82 -3.64
N LYS A 185 -12.45 18.44 -3.37
CA LYS A 185 -11.64 19.08 -4.41
C LYS A 185 -11.17 18.10 -5.48
N VAL A 186 -10.71 16.92 -5.05
CA VAL A 186 -10.28 15.85 -5.97
C VAL A 186 -11.43 15.38 -6.84
N ILE A 187 -12.60 15.09 -6.26
CA ILE A 187 -13.79 14.66 -7.00
C ILE A 187 -14.21 15.76 -7.98
N GLY A 188 -14.32 17.02 -7.54
CA GLY A 188 -14.69 18.14 -8.41
C GLY A 188 -13.73 18.33 -9.58
N ALA A 189 -12.42 18.26 -9.32
CA ALA A 189 -11.42 18.34 -10.38
C ALA A 189 -11.52 17.19 -11.39
N LEU A 190 -11.80 15.96 -10.93
CA LEU A 190 -12.03 14.82 -11.81
C LEU A 190 -13.34 14.94 -12.60
N GLU A 191 -14.39 15.50 -12.02
CA GLU A 191 -15.64 15.81 -12.73
C GLU A 191 -15.40 16.78 -13.89
N GLU A 192 -14.64 17.85 -13.67
CA GLU A 192 -14.29 18.81 -14.72
C GLU A 192 -13.38 18.24 -15.83
N ILE A 193 -12.66 17.15 -15.56
CA ILE A 193 -11.80 16.49 -16.56
C ILE A 193 -12.60 15.53 -17.43
N PHE A 194 -13.57 14.85 -16.84
CA PHE A 194 -14.20 13.68 -17.47
C PHE A 194 -15.66 13.89 -17.88
N LEU A 195 -16.31 14.96 -17.42
CA LEU A 195 -17.72 15.28 -17.69
C LEU A 195 -17.84 16.60 -18.47
#